data_0f90f5462c319f08f32b2c07982c4ed5
#
_entry.id   0f90f5462c319f08f32b2c07982c4ed5
#
_cell.length_a   1.000
_cell.length_b   1.000
_cell.length_c   1.000
_cell.angle_alpha   90.00
_cell.angle_beta   90.00
_cell.angle_gamma   90.00
#
_symmetry.space_group_name_H-M   'P 1'
#
loop_
_entity.id
_entity.type
_entity.pdbx_description
1 polymer ?
#
loop_
_entity_poly.entity_id
_entity_poly.type
_entity_poly.pdbx_seq_one_letter_code
_entity_poly.pdbx_strand_id
1 'polypeptide(L)'
;MRTLVTVILLAFASAAWAQEVGHVKIATGSVQVERSGQRTPVAVGMAVRQADTLLTGADGSVGVTFTDNSLLSAGPNSTLTIDRYAFDSTTHAGQFDASLRRGTLAVISGKLVKQSPGAMRVRTPSTILGVRGTEFVVRVGEGG
;
A
#
# COMPACT_ATOMS: atom_id res chain seq x y z
N MET A 1 -34.04 -18.11 -47.90
CA MET A 1 -34.05 -17.85 -46.46
C MET A 1 -32.66 -17.41 -46.04
N ARG A 2 -32.55 -16.21 -45.58
CA ARG A 2 -31.29 -15.70 -45.08
C ARG A 2 -31.34 -15.77 -43.55
N THR A 3 -30.59 -16.66 -42.96
CA THR A 3 -30.39 -16.70 -41.54
C THR A 3 -29.31 -15.67 -41.15
N LEU A 4 -29.72 -14.60 -40.52
CA LEU A 4 -28.82 -13.66 -39.88
C LEU A 4 -28.28 -14.31 -38.58
N VAL A 5 -27.03 -14.75 -38.64
CA VAL A 5 -26.33 -15.20 -37.46
C VAL A 5 -25.78 -13.91 -36.80
N THR A 6 -26.48 -13.43 -35.80
CA THR A 6 -25.98 -12.33 -34.97
C THR A 6 -24.91 -12.90 -34.06
N VAL A 7 -23.66 -12.71 -34.44
CA VAL A 7 -22.52 -13.01 -33.52
C VAL A 7 -22.52 -11.92 -32.48
N ILE A 8 -23.06 -12.20 -31.30
CA ILE A 8 -22.90 -11.38 -30.14
C ILE A 8 -21.46 -11.58 -29.67
N LEU A 9 -20.60 -10.65 -30.04
CA LEU A 9 -19.29 -10.52 -29.41
C LEU A 9 -19.51 -10.08 -27.95
N LEU A 10 -19.54 -11.03 -27.04
CA LEU A 10 -19.38 -10.75 -25.62
C LEU A 10 -17.94 -10.26 -25.43
N ALA A 11 -17.77 -8.95 -25.43
CA ALA A 11 -16.56 -8.35 -24.94
C ALA A 11 -16.49 -8.65 -23.43
N PHE A 12 -15.75 -9.69 -23.06
CA PHE A 12 -15.32 -9.86 -21.68
C PHE A 12 -14.37 -8.69 -21.38
N ALA A 13 -14.91 -7.63 -20.81
CA ALA A 13 -14.08 -6.64 -20.14
C ALA A 13 -13.41 -7.37 -18.98
N SER A 14 -12.19 -7.84 -19.18
CA SER A 14 -11.34 -8.29 -18.08
C SER A 14 -11.09 -7.06 -17.20
N ALA A 15 -11.90 -6.91 -16.16
CA ALA A 15 -11.60 -5.97 -15.10
C ALA A 15 -10.26 -6.39 -14.51
N ALA A 16 -9.21 -5.64 -14.80
CA ALA A 16 -7.92 -5.83 -14.15
C ALA A 16 -8.11 -5.47 -12.67
N TRP A 17 -8.42 -6.48 -11.87
CA TRP A 17 -8.51 -6.34 -10.43
C TRP A 17 -7.09 -6.09 -9.92
N ALA A 18 -6.82 -4.86 -9.42
CA ALA A 18 -5.59 -4.62 -8.72
C ALA A 18 -5.52 -5.59 -7.53
N GLN A 19 -4.43 -6.35 -7.45
CA GLN A 19 -4.26 -7.37 -6.43
C GLN A 19 -4.19 -6.73 -5.04
N GLU A 20 -4.91 -7.32 -4.09
CA GLU A 20 -4.82 -6.93 -2.69
C GLU A 20 -3.44 -7.28 -2.16
N VAL A 21 -2.78 -6.30 -1.55
CA VAL A 21 -1.44 -6.47 -0.99
C VAL A 21 -1.45 -6.55 0.52
N GLY A 22 -2.55 -6.17 1.13
CA GLY A 22 -2.74 -6.20 2.58
C GLY A 22 -4.12 -5.73 2.97
N HIS A 23 -4.30 -5.52 4.26
CA HIS A 23 -5.56 -5.01 4.80
C HIS A 23 -5.32 -4.11 6.00
N VAL A 24 -6.26 -3.23 6.25
CA VAL A 24 -6.22 -2.29 7.37
C VAL A 24 -6.46 -3.04 8.67
N LYS A 25 -5.50 -2.96 9.58
CA LYS A 25 -5.58 -3.56 10.91
C LYS A 25 -6.08 -2.60 11.96
N ILE A 26 -5.66 -1.33 11.86
CA ILE A 26 -6.01 -0.26 12.78
C ILE A 26 -6.36 0.97 11.97
N ALA A 27 -7.47 1.63 12.31
CA ALA A 27 -7.84 2.93 11.77
C ALA A 27 -8.47 3.75 12.88
N THR A 28 -7.87 4.88 13.22
CA THR A 28 -8.32 5.77 14.30
C THR A 28 -8.41 7.19 13.77
N GLY A 29 -9.49 7.89 14.13
CA GLY A 29 -9.69 9.27 13.69
C GLY A 29 -9.91 9.40 12.18
N SER A 30 -9.46 10.49 11.59
CA SER A 30 -9.63 10.76 10.16
C SER A 30 -8.60 10.01 9.33
N VAL A 31 -9.04 8.98 8.62
CA VAL A 31 -8.21 8.23 7.69
C VAL A 31 -8.97 8.02 6.38
N GLN A 32 -8.32 8.32 5.28
CA GLN A 32 -8.84 8.13 3.93
C GLN A 32 -7.87 7.37 3.05
N VAL A 33 -8.39 6.65 2.07
CA VAL A 33 -7.62 6.07 0.98
C VAL A 33 -7.98 6.80 -0.30
N GLU A 34 -6.96 7.20 -1.06
CA GLU A 34 -7.12 7.72 -2.41
C GLU A 34 -6.76 6.63 -3.41
N ARG A 35 -7.74 6.29 -4.23
CA ARG A 35 -7.63 5.26 -5.26
C ARG A 35 -8.26 5.77 -6.54
N SER A 36 -7.49 5.81 -7.63
CA SER A 36 -7.97 6.33 -8.92
C SER A 36 -8.60 7.72 -8.82
N GLY A 37 -7.97 8.60 -8.04
CA GLY A 37 -8.43 9.98 -7.85
C GLY A 37 -9.63 10.15 -6.91
N GLN A 38 -10.14 9.07 -6.32
CA GLN A 38 -11.26 9.12 -5.38
C GLN A 38 -10.80 8.83 -3.96
N ARG A 39 -11.28 9.65 -3.02
CA ARG A 39 -11.01 9.47 -1.59
C ARG A 39 -12.20 8.80 -0.92
N THR A 40 -11.90 7.77 -0.14
CA THR A 40 -12.89 6.99 0.59
C THR A 40 -12.44 6.86 2.05
N PRO A 41 -13.34 7.00 3.02
CA PRO A 41 -12.99 6.72 4.42
C PRO A 41 -12.49 5.28 4.59
N VAL A 42 -11.49 5.11 5.43
CA VAL A 42 -10.87 3.81 5.71
C VAL A 42 -11.51 3.20 6.96
N ALA A 43 -11.82 1.92 6.87
CA ALA A 43 -12.32 1.12 7.97
C ALA A 43 -11.40 -0.09 8.20
N VAL A 44 -11.38 -0.58 9.44
CA VAL A 44 -10.66 -1.82 9.79
C VAL A 44 -11.17 -2.98 8.94
N GLY A 45 -10.26 -3.78 8.40
CA GLY A 45 -10.56 -4.89 7.51
C GLY A 45 -10.60 -4.54 6.03
N MET A 46 -10.53 -3.26 5.68
CA MET A 46 -10.51 -2.82 4.29
C MET A 46 -9.26 -3.31 3.58
N ALA A 47 -9.43 -3.81 2.35
CA ALA A 47 -8.30 -4.24 1.53
C ALA A 47 -7.48 -3.05 1.03
N VAL A 48 -6.17 -3.20 1.07
CA VAL A 48 -5.20 -2.24 0.51
C VAL A 48 -4.63 -2.82 -0.78
N ARG A 49 -4.47 -1.97 -1.77
CA ARG A 49 -3.98 -2.34 -3.10
C ARG A 49 -2.74 -1.54 -3.46
N GLN A 50 -1.97 -2.09 -4.40
CA GLN A 50 -0.87 -1.33 -5.01
C GLN A 50 -1.39 -0.03 -5.60
N ALA A 51 -0.61 1.03 -5.49
CA ALA A 51 -0.91 2.41 -5.89
C ALA A 51 -1.90 3.15 -4.97
N ASP A 52 -2.43 2.54 -3.93
CA ASP A 52 -3.24 3.24 -2.94
C ASP A 52 -2.41 4.27 -2.18
N THR A 53 -3.01 5.43 -1.92
CA THR A 53 -2.47 6.45 -1.03
C THR A 53 -3.32 6.55 0.22
N LEU A 54 -2.70 6.37 1.37
CA LEU A 54 -3.34 6.52 2.67
C LEU A 54 -3.05 7.91 3.22
N LEU A 55 -4.12 8.60 3.62
CA LEU A 55 -4.06 9.96 4.16
C LEU A 55 -4.63 9.98 5.56
N THR A 56 -3.88 10.49 6.51
CA THR A 56 -4.36 10.67 7.88
C THR A 56 -4.49 12.16 8.20
N GLY A 57 -5.53 12.52 8.94
CA GLY A 57 -5.71 13.86 9.46
C GLY A 57 -4.95 14.09 10.76
N ALA A 58 -5.17 15.25 11.40
CA ALA A 58 -4.48 15.64 12.61
C ALA A 58 -4.72 14.69 13.80
N ASP A 59 -5.85 13.99 13.80
CA ASP A 59 -6.23 12.99 14.80
C ASP A 59 -6.12 11.55 14.29
N GLY A 60 -5.65 11.38 13.06
CA GLY A 60 -5.69 10.09 12.37
C GLY A 60 -4.47 9.22 12.62
N SER A 61 -4.69 7.92 12.57
CA SER A 61 -3.63 6.93 12.48
C SER A 61 -4.14 5.68 11.76
N VAL A 62 -3.29 5.01 11.03
CA VAL A 62 -3.64 3.81 10.28
C VAL A 62 -2.50 2.79 10.34
N GLY A 63 -2.86 1.55 10.57
CA GLY A 63 -1.95 0.41 10.50
C GLY A 63 -2.41 -0.57 9.44
N VAL A 64 -1.50 -1.01 8.59
CA VAL A 64 -1.76 -1.96 7.51
C VAL A 64 -0.85 -3.16 7.66
N THR A 65 -1.45 -4.35 7.61
CA THR A 65 -0.72 -5.61 7.56
C THR A 65 -0.69 -6.11 6.13
N PHE A 66 0.51 -6.37 5.63
CA PHE A 66 0.73 -6.87 4.28
C PHE A 66 0.80 -8.40 4.24
N THR A 67 0.74 -8.97 3.04
CA THR A 67 0.71 -10.42 2.86
C THR A 67 1.99 -11.13 3.29
N ASP A 68 3.12 -10.42 3.38
CA ASP A 68 4.39 -10.92 3.92
C ASP A 68 4.52 -10.75 5.44
N ASN A 69 3.45 -10.33 6.12
CA ASN A 69 3.39 -9.97 7.53
C ASN A 69 4.15 -8.67 7.91
N SER A 70 4.55 -7.88 6.95
CA SER A 70 5.01 -6.52 7.24
C SER A 70 3.87 -5.69 7.81
N LEU A 71 4.18 -4.81 8.75
CA LEU A 71 3.24 -3.86 9.33
C LEU A 71 3.75 -2.45 9.10
N LEU A 72 2.95 -1.63 8.44
CA LEU A 72 3.21 -0.20 8.27
C LEU A 72 2.17 0.58 9.05
N SER A 73 2.64 1.48 9.90
CA SER A 73 1.77 2.35 10.71
C SER A 73 2.08 3.80 10.42
N ALA A 74 1.10 4.53 9.91
CA ALA A 74 1.20 5.96 9.67
C ALA A 74 0.55 6.72 10.81
N GLY A 75 1.25 7.72 11.35
CA GLY A 75 0.76 8.60 12.39
C GLY A 75 -0.06 9.77 11.84
N PRO A 76 -0.39 10.78 12.68
CA PRO A 76 -1.16 11.95 12.24
C PRO A 76 -0.48 12.74 11.11
N ASN A 77 -1.29 13.38 10.29
CA ASN A 77 -0.86 14.23 9.18
C ASN A 77 0.12 13.55 8.21
N SER A 78 -0.11 12.27 7.94
CA SER A 78 0.75 11.47 7.07
C SER A 78 0.12 11.24 5.71
N THR A 79 0.97 11.16 4.68
CA THR A 79 0.59 10.76 3.33
C THR A 79 1.51 9.64 2.88
N LEU A 80 0.97 8.43 2.83
CA LEU A 80 1.70 7.20 2.51
C LEU A 80 1.14 6.58 1.23
N THR A 81 1.98 6.39 0.24
CA THR A 81 1.62 5.70 -1.01
C THR A 81 2.31 4.35 -1.09
N ILE A 82 1.56 3.32 -1.44
CA ILE A 82 2.08 2.00 -1.74
C ILE A 82 2.42 1.95 -3.23
N ASP A 83 3.65 2.30 -3.59
CA ASP A 83 4.05 2.46 -4.99
C ASP A 83 4.12 1.12 -5.72
N ARG A 84 4.71 0.13 -5.07
CA ARG A 84 4.90 -1.19 -5.64
C ARG A 84 4.97 -2.24 -4.55
N TYR A 85 4.27 -3.34 -4.77
CA TYR A 85 4.32 -4.49 -3.88
C TYR A 85 4.19 -5.78 -4.68
N ALA A 86 5.17 -6.66 -4.51
CA ALA A 86 5.14 -8.01 -5.04
C ALA A 86 5.76 -8.94 -4.01
N PHE A 87 5.09 -10.05 -3.73
CA PHE A 87 5.54 -11.02 -2.75
C PHE A 87 5.16 -12.43 -3.20
N ASP A 88 6.15 -13.33 -3.24
CA ASP A 88 5.94 -14.74 -3.49
C ASP A 88 5.90 -15.49 -2.15
N SER A 89 4.75 -16.05 -1.81
CA SER A 89 4.55 -16.75 -0.53
C SER A 89 5.34 -18.06 -0.41
N THR A 90 5.82 -18.61 -1.51
CA THR A 90 6.62 -19.84 -1.55
C THR A 90 8.09 -19.56 -1.32
N THR A 91 8.67 -18.63 -2.08
CA THR A 91 10.10 -18.28 -2.01
C THR A 91 10.40 -17.16 -1.02
N HIS A 92 9.38 -16.40 -0.60
CA HIS A 92 9.46 -15.15 0.16
C HIS A 92 10.22 -14.03 -0.58
N ALA A 93 10.48 -14.21 -1.87
CA ALA A 93 11.06 -13.17 -2.69
C ALA A 93 10.03 -12.11 -3.04
N GLY A 94 10.48 -10.89 -3.27
CA GLY A 94 9.59 -9.82 -3.67
C GLY A 94 10.24 -8.45 -3.62
N GLN A 95 9.40 -7.45 -3.75
CA GLN A 95 9.80 -6.05 -3.71
C GLN A 95 8.68 -5.22 -3.09
N PHE A 96 9.06 -4.26 -2.26
CA PHE A 96 8.13 -3.36 -1.60
C PHE A 96 8.66 -1.94 -1.66
N ASP A 97 8.01 -1.08 -2.41
CA ASP A 97 8.33 0.34 -2.50
C ASP A 97 7.16 1.17 -1.97
N ALA A 98 7.43 2.03 -1.02
CA ALA A 98 6.46 2.96 -0.45
C ALA A 98 7.01 4.37 -0.45
N SER A 99 6.14 5.36 -0.54
CA SER A 99 6.49 6.78 -0.48
C SER A 99 5.81 7.45 0.68
N LEU A 100 6.58 8.10 1.53
CA LEU A 100 6.08 8.96 2.60
C LEU A 100 6.38 10.41 2.25
N ARG A 101 5.34 11.17 1.88
CA ARG A 101 5.50 12.59 1.52
C ARG A 101 5.65 13.46 2.74
N ARG A 102 4.90 13.15 3.79
CA ARG A 102 4.92 13.85 5.07
C ARG A 102 4.41 12.95 6.17
N GLY A 103 4.69 13.32 7.40
CA GLY A 103 4.21 12.61 8.56
C GLY A 103 5.20 11.62 9.13
N THR A 104 4.69 10.61 9.78
CA THR A 104 5.48 9.58 10.46
C THR A 104 5.05 8.20 9.99
N LEU A 105 6.02 7.35 9.72
CA LEU A 105 5.81 5.97 9.35
C LEU A 105 6.65 5.06 10.24
N ALA A 106 6.00 4.15 10.94
CA ALA A 106 6.65 3.05 11.63
C ALA A 106 6.54 1.79 10.79
N VAL A 107 7.64 1.08 10.65
CA VAL A 107 7.72 -0.13 9.84
C VAL A 107 8.22 -1.28 10.69
N ILE A 108 7.47 -2.39 10.67
CA ILE A 108 7.93 -3.67 11.15
C ILE A 108 8.02 -4.58 9.93
N SER A 109 9.24 -4.95 9.55
CA SER A 109 9.47 -5.74 8.35
C SER A 109 9.03 -7.18 8.53
N GLY A 110 8.54 -7.77 7.45
CA GLY A 110 8.07 -9.14 7.41
C GLY A 110 9.01 -10.09 6.68
N LYS A 111 8.44 -11.11 6.07
CA LYS A 111 9.17 -12.20 5.41
C LYS A 111 9.98 -11.74 4.21
N LEU A 112 9.50 -10.74 3.48
CA LEU A 112 10.15 -10.19 2.30
C LEU A 112 11.54 -9.64 2.61
N VAL A 113 11.68 -8.84 3.68
CA VAL A 113 12.97 -8.25 4.09
C VAL A 113 13.89 -9.32 4.69
N LYS A 114 13.35 -10.30 5.40
CA LYS A 114 14.14 -11.42 5.92
C LYS A 114 14.79 -12.22 4.79
N GLN A 115 14.06 -12.45 3.70
CA GLN A 115 14.56 -13.18 2.53
C GLN A 115 15.54 -12.33 1.73
N SER A 116 15.23 -11.03 1.54
CA SER A 116 16.00 -10.14 0.69
C SER A 116 16.17 -8.78 1.40
N PRO A 117 17.23 -8.63 2.24
CA PRO A 117 17.52 -7.35 2.87
C PRO A 117 17.69 -6.25 1.82
N GLY A 118 16.98 -5.13 2.02
CA GLY A 118 16.96 -4.02 1.06
C GLY A 118 15.91 -4.14 -0.05
N ALA A 119 15.13 -5.22 -0.10
CA ALA A 119 14.01 -5.36 -1.04
C ALA A 119 12.84 -4.42 -0.71
N MET A 120 12.76 -3.91 0.51
CA MET A 120 11.83 -2.88 0.90
C MET A 120 12.52 -1.51 0.91
N ARG A 121 11.91 -0.54 0.24
CA ARG A 121 12.40 0.83 0.18
C ARG A 121 11.30 1.81 0.54
N VAL A 122 11.65 2.82 1.32
CA VAL A 122 10.78 3.95 1.62
C VAL A 122 11.37 5.20 1.00
N ARG A 123 10.60 5.83 0.14
CA ARG A 123 10.96 7.08 -0.52
C ARG A 123 10.38 8.25 0.24
N THR A 124 11.21 9.24 0.50
CA THR A 124 10.80 10.54 1.05
C THR A 124 11.12 11.64 0.04
N PRO A 125 10.68 12.89 0.22
CA PRO A 125 11.01 13.98 -0.70
C PRO A 125 12.51 14.22 -0.89
N SER A 126 13.31 13.87 0.10
CA SER A 126 14.77 14.15 0.08
C SER A 126 15.65 12.91 -0.07
N THR A 127 15.13 11.70 0.10
CA THR A 127 15.95 10.50 0.12
C THR A 127 15.17 9.22 -0.17
N ILE A 128 15.91 8.13 -0.40
CA ILE A 128 15.37 6.77 -0.49
C ILE A 128 16.06 5.93 0.58
N LEU A 129 15.26 5.30 1.43
CA LEU A 129 15.73 4.48 2.53
C LEU A 129 15.52 3.00 2.21
N GLY A 130 16.58 2.22 2.20
CA GLY A 130 16.50 0.77 2.17
C GLY A 130 16.27 0.21 3.56
N VAL A 131 15.27 -0.65 3.70
CA VAL A 131 14.94 -1.28 4.98
C VAL A 131 15.84 -2.47 5.22
N ARG A 132 16.63 -2.38 6.27
CA ARG A 132 17.43 -3.51 6.78
C ARG A 132 17.12 -3.66 8.26
N GLY A 133 16.81 -4.87 8.71
CA GLY A 133 16.43 -5.12 10.07
C GLY A 133 14.92 -5.24 10.25
N THR A 134 14.48 -5.25 11.51
CA THR A 134 13.12 -5.67 11.87
C THR A 134 12.18 -4.49 12.05
N GLU A 135 12.67 -3.39 12.55
CA GLU A 135 11.83 -2.24 12.93
C GLU A 135 12.57 -0.93 12.73
N PHE A 136 11.87 0.08 12.21
CA PHE A 136 12.39 1.44 12.13
C PHE A 136 11.25 2.45 12.00
N VAL A 137 11.56 3.72 12.24
CA VAL A 137 10.63 4.85 12.13
C VAL A 137 11.21 5.90 11.20
N VAL A 138 10.39 6.38 10.28
CA VAL A 138 10.72 7.49 9.37
C VAL A 138 9.82 8.67 9.69
N ARG A 139 10.40 9.84 9.77
CA ARG A 139 9.66 11.10 9.96
C ARG A 139 10.02 12.09 8.88
N VAL A 140 9.00 12.65 8.25
CA VAL A 140 9.12 13.72 7.26
C VAL A 140 8.40 14.95 7.82
N GLY A 141 9.15 16.02 8.04
CA GLY A 141 8.58 17.28 8.53
C GLY A 141 7.81 18.03 7.45
N GLU A 142 6.92 18.92 7.86
CA GLU A 142 6.27 19.86 6.95
C GLU A 142 7.29 20.86 6.38
N GLY A 143 7.23 21.11 5.07
CA GLY A 143 8.13 22.04 4.39
C GLY A 143 9.56 21.54 4.18
N GLY A 144 9.81 20.24 4.42
CA GLY A 144 11.11 19.62 4.22
C GLY A 144 11.24 18.88 2.92
#